data_663647e01b7a239e367481af7f18e46c
#
_entry.id   663647e01b7a239e367481af7f18e46c
#
_cell.length_a   1.000
_cell.length_b   1.000
_cell.length_c   1.000
_cell.angle_alpha   90.00
_cell.angle_beta   90.00
_cell.angle_gamma   90.00
#
_symmetry.space_group_name_H-M   'P 1'
#
loop_
_entity.id
_entity.type
_entity.pdbx_description
1 polymer ?
#
loop_
_entity_poly.entity_id
_entity_poly.type
_entity_poly.pdbx_seq_one_letter_code
_entity_poly.pdbx_strand_id
1 'polypeptide(L)'
;PSPFTGKQSLDLYLTLKPLKSLLKLSAMKQPCMEEFLGIKDRIYDNGKECIKLYKDFLKKRDAFTADEILGHNLEDVLGLGRIFDMLGYLCIYDGDYEVTYSEFDGDNLILKLKLPCTLPQEFSNGNTDFYLTGKDEEINLIIKTTDGKLKQYYANYKDYYYLPEEDTVIPKSLGSGIDRKHRKAATRNTCYTWFTCSDAFLSSPV
;
A
#
# COMPACT_ATOMS: atom_id res chain seq x y z
N PRO A 1 14.65 -5.51 34.59
CA PRO A 1 13.91 -5.97 33.40
C PRO A 1 13.20 -4.77 32.77
N SER A 2 13.21 -4.68 31.46
CA SER A 2 12.47 -3.64 30.72
C SER A 2 10.98 -3.78 31.00
N PRO A 3 10.22 -2.66 31.19
CA PRO A 3 8.77 -2.71 31.34
C PRO A 3 8.06 -3.31 30.09
N PHE A 4 8.78 -3.46 28.98
CA PHE A 4 8.28 -4.03 27.72
C PHE A 4 8.66 -5.52 27.54
N THR A 5 9.31 -6.15 28.51
CA THR A 5 9.66 -7.59 28.44
C THR A 5 8.37 -8.42 28.27
N GLY A 6 8.29 -9.24 27.22
CA GLY A 6 7.14 -10.08 26.91
C GLY A 6 5.97 -9.36 26.22
N LYS A 7 6.12 -8.07 25.85
CA LYS A 7 5.13 -7.34 25.02
C LYS A 7 5.43 -7.55 23.55
N GLN A 8 4.37 -7.69 22.75
CA GLN A 8 4.51 -7.65 21.29
C GLN A 8 4.79 -6.21 20.85
N SER A 9 5.63 -6.07 19.85
CA SER A 9 6.00 -4.79 19.26
C SER A 9 5.52 -4.74 17.80
N LEU A 10 4.85 -3.65 17.41
CA LEU A 10 4.45 -3.38 16.04
C LEU A 10 5.20 -2.14 15.54
N ASP A 11 5.97 -2.30 14.47
CA ASP A 11 6.59 -1.19 13.76
C ASP A 11 5.58 -0.62 12.75
N LEU A 12 4.89 0.46 13.14
CA LEU A 12 3.88 1.10 12.27
C LEU A 12 4.46 1.60 10.95
N TYR A 13 5.70 2.10 10.95
CA TYR A 13 6.32 2.59 9.71
C TYR A 13 6.50 1.46 8.70
N LEU A 14 7.05 0.33 9.12
CA LEU A 14 7.25 -0.82 8.24
C LEU A 14 5.92 -1.43 7.81
N THR A 15 4.98 -1.54 8.74
CA THR A 15 3.65 -2.13 8.50
C THR A 15 2.82 -1.29 7.53
N LEU A 16 2.81 0.04 7.68
CA LEU A 16 2.01 0.95 6.85
C LEU A 16 2.71 1.35 5.54
N LYS A 17 3.99 1.01 5.37
CA LYS A 17 4.78 1.39 4.19
C LYS A 17 4.12 1.05 2.84
N PRO A 18 3.44 -0.10 2.65
CA PRO A 18 2.73 -0.42 1.41
C PRO A 18 1.64 0.59 1.06
N LEU A 19 0.99 1.19 2.06
CA LEU A 19 -0.11 2.12 1.89
C LEU A 19 0.29 3.45 1.24
N LYS A 20 1.58 3.79 1.24
CA LYS A 20 2.07 5.05 0.63
C LYS A 20 1.59 5.22 -0.81
N SER A 21 1.74 4.18 -1.62
CA SER A 21 1.33 4.21 -3.02
C SER A 21 -0.18 4.14 -3.17
N LEU A 22 -0.84 3.27 -2.40
CA LEU A 22 -2.29 3.08 -2.44
C LEU A 22 -3.03 4.37 -2.13
N LEU A 23 -2.67 5.03 -1.04
CA LEU A 23 -3.33 6.24 -0.54
C LEU A 23 -2.71 7.53 -1.07
N LYS A 24 -1.70 7.44 -1.97
CA LYS A 24 -0.96 8.59 -2.55
C LYS A 24 -0.41 9.54 -1.48
N LEU A 25 0.08 8.98 -0.35
CA LEU A 25 0.65 9.80 0.71
C LEU A 25 1.93 10.51 0.25
N SER A 26 2.06 11.79 0.54
CA SER A 26 3.24 12.59 0.20
C SER A 26 4.51 12.04 0.83
N ALA A 27 4.44 11.60 2.09
CA ALA A 27 5.53 10.94 2.81
C ALA A 27 4.98 9.92 3.83
N MET A 28 5.83 8.96 4.23
CA MET A 28 5.55 8.03 5.35
C MET A 28 5.97 8.66 6.68
N LYS A 29 5.45 9.85 6.95
CA LYS A 29 5.65 10.57 8.21
C LYS A 29 4.32 10.66 8.95
N GLN A 30 4.36 10.61 10.27
CA GLN A 30 3.17 10.71 11.11
C GLN A 30 2.28 11.91 10.75
N PRO A 31 2.78 13.16 10.58
CA PRO A 31 1.93 14.28 10.19
C PRO A 31 1.20 14.09 8.84
N CYS A 32 1.83 13.41 7.87
CA CYS A 32 1.17 13.15 6.58
C CYS A 32 0.05 12.12 6.69
N MET A 33 0.18 11.15 7.60
CA MET A 33 -0.87 10.16 7.88
C MET A 33 -2.01 10.79 8.69
N GLU A 34 -1.69 11.63 9.66
CA GLU A 34 -2.67 12.42 10.44
C GLU A 34 -3.47 13.36 9.51
N GLU A 35 -2.80 14.08 8.61
CA GLU A 35 -3.43 14.93 7.61
C GLU A 35 -4.39 14.15 6.71
N PHE A 36 -3.96 12.97 6.23
CA PHE A 36 -4.80 12.09 5.42
C PHE A 36 -6.04 11.62 6.19
N LEU A 37 -5.92 11.33 7.49
CA LEU A 37 -7.04 10.98 8.38
C LEU A 37 -7.92 12.19 8.77
N GLY A 38 -7.58 13.39 8.30
CA GLY A 38 -8.33 14.62 8.63
C GLY A 38 -8.01 15.19 10.01
N ILE A 39 -6.95 14.72 10.66
CA ILE A 39 -6.48 15.21 11.97
C ILE A 39 -5.67 16.50 11.73
N LYS A 40 -6.16 17.62 12.27
CA LYS A 40 -5.61 18.97 12.02
C LYS A 40 -5.23 19.72 13.29
N ASP A 41 -5.29 19.07 14.44
CA ASP A 41 -5.04 19.66 15.76
C ASP A 41 -3.58 19.56 16.21
N ARG A 42 -2.66 19.17 15.30
CA ARG A 42 -1.23 19.09 15.57
C ARG A 42 -0.62 20.48 15.74
N ILE A 43 0.12 20.66 16.84
CA ILE A 43 0.79 21.92 17.21
C ILE A 43 2.27 21.88 16.81
N TYR A 44 2.90 20.70 16.96
CA TYR A 44 4.34 20.51 16.74
C TYR A 44 4.59 19.71 15.47
N ASP A 45 4.93 20.36 14.36
CA ASP A 45 5.16 19.68 13.07
C ASP A 45 6.62 19.57 12.66
N ASN A 46 7.54 20.22 13.40
CA ASN A 46 8.92 20.32 12.99
C ASN A 46 9.91 19.73 14.01
N GLY A 47 10.29 18.46 13.80
CA GLY A 47 11.27 17.80 14.65
C GLY A 47 12.66 18.50 14.74
N LYS A 48 13.00 19.37 13.78
CA LYS A 48 14.24 20.18 13.88
C LYS A 48 14.12 21.23 14.96
N GLU A 49 12.93 21.77 15.20
CA GLU A 49 12.68 22.71 16.29
C GLU A 49 12.84 22.04 17.65
N CYS A 50 12.33 20.83 17.80
CA CYS A 50 12.51 20.04 19.02
C CYS A 50 14.02 19.81 19.34
N ILE A 51 14.84 19.50 18.33
CA ILE A 51 16.29 19.37 18.50
C ILE A 51 16.93 20.68 18.98
N LYS A 52 16.48 21.83 18.46
CA LYS A 52 16.94 23.16 18.87
C LYS A 52 16.53 23.44 20.32
N LEU A 53 15.25 23.24 20.64
CA LEU A 53 14.74 23.37 22.01
C LEU A 53 15.52 22.52 23.01
N TYR A 54 15.81 21.27 22.66
CA TYR A 54 16.61 20.40 23.52
C TYR A 54 18.02 20.94 23.76
N LYS A 55 18.70 21.46 22.74
CA LYS A 55 20.02 22.10 22.87
C LYS A 55 19.97 23.37 23.74
N ASP A 56 18.91 24.14 23.63
CA ASP A 56 18.69 25.36 24.44
C ASP A 56 18.37 24.98 25.90
N PHE A 57 17.57 23.94 26.13
CA PHE A 57 17.32 23.39 27.46
C PHE A 57 18.59 22.92 28.15
N LEU A 58 19.50 22.25 27.44
CA LEU A 58 20.77 21.82 28.05
C LEU A 58 21.61 22.98 28.59
N LYS A 59 21.46 24.20 28.00
CA LYS A 59 22.18 25.39 28.43
C LYS A 59 21.45 26.13 29.55
N LYS A 60 20.12 26.30 29.41
CA LYS A 60 19.34 27.18 30.28
C LYS A 60 18.69 26.44 31.45
N ARG A 61 18.35 25.16 31.28
CA ARG A 61 17.67 24.31 32.26
C ARG A 61 16.37 24.91 32.79
N ASP A 62 15.67 25.71 31.97
CA ASP A 62 14.41 26.36 32.34
C ASP A 62 13.20 25.44 32.13
N ALA A 63 12.18 25.63 32.98
CA ALA A 63 10.98 24.79 32.96
C ALA A 63 10.15 24.97 31.67
N PHE A 64 10.10 26.19 31.13
CA PHE A 64 9.34 26.47 29.89
C PHE A 64 9.84 25.64 28.71
N THR A 65 11.17 25.64 28.48
CA THR A 65 11.77 24.85 27.41
C THR A 65 11.59 23.34 27.64
N ALA A 66 11.59 22.90 28.92
CA ALA A 66 11.28 21.50 29.24
C ALA A 66 9.86 21.11 28.89
N ASP A 67 8.88 21.96 29.23
CA ASP A 67 7.47 21.74 28.94
C ASP A 67 7.17 21.68 27.42
N GLU A 68 7.82 22.54 26.62
CA GLU A 68 7.74 22.52 25.16
C GLU A 68 8.25 21.19 24.56
N ILE A 69 9.39 20.69 25.06
CA ILE A 69 9.95 19.40 24.61
C ILE A 69 9.03 18.24 25.00
N LEU A 70 8.49 18.26 26.22
CA LEU A 70 7.57 17.23 26.70
C LEU A 70 6.25 17.28 25.92
N GLY A 71 5.74 18.47 25.63
CA GLY A 71 4.54 18.67 24.81
C GLY A 71 4.70 18.07 23.42
N HIS A 72 5.82 18.35 22.74
CA HIS A 72 6.12 17.75 21.43
C HIS A 72 6.15 16.20 21.49
N ASN A 73 6.84 15.66 22.49
CA ASN A 73 6.93 14.22 22.65
C ASN A 73 5.58 13.57 22.98
N LEU A 74 4.77 14.24 23.82
CA LEU A 74 3.42 13.78 24.14
C LEU A 74 2.53 13.73 22.89
N GLU A 75 2.59 14.79 22.07
CA GLU A 75 1.82 14.85 20.82
C GLU A 75 2.23 13.72 19.86
N ASP A 76 3.52 13.45 19.71
CA ASP A 76 4.02 12.34 18.88
C ASP A 76 3.50 10.98 19.40
N VAL A 77 3.49 10.76 20.71
CA VAL A 77 2.98 9.51 21.32
C VAL A 77 1.47 9.37 21.13
N LEU A 78 0.70 10.43 21.36
CA LEU A 78 -0.75 10.41 21.13
C LEU A 78 -1.10 10.23 19.66
N GLY A 79 -0.36 10.88 18.77
CA GLY A 79 -0.52 10.77 17.34
C GLY A 79 -0.24 9.35 16.80
N LEU A 80 0.69 8.61 17.40
CA LEU A 80 0.87 7.18 17.08
C LEU A 80 -0.41 6.39 17.29
N GLY A 81 -1.15 6.63 18.39
CA GLY A 81 -2.43 5.99 18.62
C GLY A 81 -3.48 6.34 17.54
N ARG A 82 -3.51 7.60 17.10
CA ARG A 82 -4.46 8.09 16.09
C ARG A 82 -4.25 7.48 14.71
N ILE A 83 -2.98 7.22 14.32
CA ILE A 83 -2.68 6.61 13.01
C ILE A 83 -2.88 5.08 12.98
N PHE A 84 -3.25 4.44 14.10
CA PHE A 84 -3.61 3.01 14.12
C PHE A 84 -4.77 2.69 13.17
N ASP A 85 -5.69 3.62 12.96
CA ASP A 85 -6.81 3.44 12.03
C ASP A 85 -6.36 3.18 10.60
N MET A 86 -5.14 3.60 10.24
CA MET A 86 -4.53 3.29 8.94
C MET A 86 -4.36 1.78 8.71
N LEU A 87 -4.27 0.97 9.77
CA LEU A 87 -4.15 -0.48 9.65
C LEU A 87 -5.36 -1.11 8.95
N GLY A 88 -6.53 -0.47 9.01
CA GLY A 88 -7.74 -0.93 8.32
C GLY A 88 -7.57 -1.06 6.79
N TYR A 89 -6.68 -0.29 6.18
CA TYR A 89 -6.41 -0.41 4.74
C TYR A 89 -5.61 -1.65 4.34
N LEU A 90 -4.96 -2.33 5.31
CA LEU A 90 -4.13 -3.51 5.02
C LEU A 90 -4.96 -4.71 4.55
N CYS A 91 -6.23 -4.80 4.95
CA CYS A 91 -7.14 -5.86 4.49
C CYS A 91 -7.21 -5.94 2.95
N ILE A 92 -6.99 -4.81 2.25
CA ILE A 92 -6.96 -4.76 0.78
C ILE A 92 -5.77 -5.56 0.23
N TYR A 93 -4.61 -5.54 0.90
CA TYR A 93 -3.41 -6.29 0.50
C TYR A 93 -3.43 -7.74 0.98
N ASP A 94 -4.06 -7.98 2.13
CA ASP A 94 -4.11 -9.31 2.75
C ASP A 94 -5.15 -10.22 2.06
N GLY A 95 -5.97 -9.63 1.16
CA GLY A 95 -7.05 -10.35 0.47
C GLY A 95 -8.24 -10.64 1.39
N ASP A 96 -8.32 -9.95 2.53
CA ASP A 96 -9.40 -10.10 3.50
C ASP A 96 -10.61 -9.25 3.09
N TYR A 97 -11.29 -9.69 2.04
CA TYR A 97 -12.49 -9.06 1.49
C TYR A 97 -13.37 -10.11 0.78
N GLU A 98 -14.64 -9.80 0.62
CA GLU A 98 -15.60 -10.59 -0.14
C GLU A 98 -15.89 -9.89 -1.48
N VAL A 99 -15.86 -10.64 -2.59
CA VAL A 99 -16.29 -10.15 -3.90
C VAL A 99 -17.81 -10.20 -3.96
N THR A 100 -18.47 -9.05 -3.87
CA THR A 100 -19.93 -8.95 -3.87
C THR A 100 -20.53 -8.75 -5.25
N TYR A 101 -19.72 -8.30 -6.20
CA TYR A 101 -20.13 -8.08 -7.59
C TYR A 101 -18.95 -8.25 -8.53
N SER A 102 -19.16 -8.91 -9.66
CA SER A 102 -18.22 -8.98 -10.76
C SER A 102 -18.96 -8.92 -12.09
N GLU A 103 -18.45 -8.11 -13.00
CA GLU A 103 -18.97 -7.95 -14.37
C GLU A 103 -17.81 -7.76 -15.33
N PHE A 104 -17.96 -8.32 -16.52
CA PHE A 104 -17.04 -8.14 -17.63
C PHE A 104 -17.80 -7.52 -18.80
N ASP A 105 -17.48 -6.29 -19.18
CA ASP A 105 -18.13 -5.54 -20.25
C ASP A 105 -17.40 -5.64 -21.61
N GLY A 106 -16.35 -6.47 -21.69
CA GLY A 106 -15.51 -6.68 -22.88
C GLY A 106 -14.24 -5.83 -22.87
N ASP A 107 -14.28 -4.63 -22.32
CA ASP A 107 -13.14 -3.72 -22.20
C ASP A 107 -12.59 -3.67 -20.77
N ASN A 108 -13.47 -3.87 -19.77
CA ASN A 108 -13.10 -3.80 -18.36
C ASN A 108 -13.68 -4.96 -17.56
N LEU A 109 -12.94 -5.37 -16.54
CA LEU A 109 -13.44 -6.15 -15.42
C LEU A 109 -13.82 -5.19 -14.30
N ILE A 110 -15.09 -5.23 -13.88
CA ILE A 110 -15.63 -4.40 -12.81
C ILE A 110 -15.87 -5.27 -11.60
N LEU A 111 -15.29 -4.93 -10.46
CA LEU A 111 -15.42 -5.64 -9.20
C LEU A 111 -15.93 -4.71 -8.11
N LYS A 112 -16.82 -5.21 -7.25
CA LYS A 112 -17.13 -4.60 -5.96
C LYS A 112 -16.71 -5.56 -4.86
N LEU A 113 -15.95 -5.04 -3.92
CA LEU A 113 -15.40 -5.81 -2.80
C LEU A 113 -15.97 -5.25 -1.51
N LYS A 114 -16.37 -6.13 -0.60
CA LYS A 114 -16.77 -5.76 0.75
C LYS A 114 -15.62 -6.06 1.70
N LEU A 115 -15.21 -5.05 2.46
CA LEU A 115 -14.14 -5.14 3.45
C LEU A 115 -14.69 -5.61 4.81
N PRO A 116 -13.85 -6.21 5.66
CA PRO A 116 -14.23 -6.63 7.03
C PRO A 116 -14.30 -5.45 8.01
N CYS A 117 -13.88 -4.25 7.61
CA CYS A 117 -13.86 -3.05 8.45
C CYS A 117 -14.20 -1.80 7.63
N THR A 118 -14.68 -0.78 8.32
CA THR A 118 -14.93 0.55 7.73
C THR A 118 -13.60 1.28 7.52
N LEU A 119 -13.38 1.81 6.32
CA LEU A 119 -12.20 2.61 6.01
C LEU A 119 -12.28 3.98 6.72
N PRO A 120 -11.20 4.44 7.34
CA PRO A 120 -11.19 5.72 8.07
C PRO A 120 -11.47 6.94 7.19
N GLN A 121 -11.02 6.91 5.94
CA GLN A 121 -11.22 7.96 4.95
C GLN A 121 -11.42 7.33 3.56
N GLU A 122 -12.22 7.99 2.72
CA GLU A 122 -12.32 7.61 1.32
C GLU A 122 -11.03 7.89 0.57
N PHE A 123 -10.73 7.06 -0.43
CA PHE A 123 -9.56 7.24 -1.27
C PHE A 123 -9.83 6.81 -2.71
N SER A 124 -8.98 7.27 -3.62
CA SER A 124 -8.95 6.78 -5.00
C SER A 124 -7.53 6.60 -5.49
N ASN A 125 -7.33 5.58 -6.30
CA ASN A 125 -6.06 5.31 -6.96
C ASN A 125 -6.32 4.75 -8.36
N GLY A 126 -5.35 4.88 -9.25
CA GLY A 126 -5.46 4.33 -10.58
C GLY A 126 -4.33 4.77 -11.49
N ASN A 127 -4.25 4.11 -12.60
CA ASN A 127 -3.35 4.40 -13.72
C ASN A 127 -4.08 4.09 -15.04
N THR A 128 -3.36 3.81 -16.11
CA THR A 128 -3.92 3.43 -17.41
C THR A 128 -4.60 2.05 -17.41
N ASP A 129 -4.28 1.20 -16.45
CA ASP A 129 -4.66 -0.22 -16.44
C ASP A 129 -5.78 -0.50 -15.42
N PHE A 130 -5.92 0.32 -14.38
CA PHE A 130 -6.99 0.15 -13.39
C PHE A 130 -7.40 1.48 -12.75
N TYR A 131 -8.61 1.50 -12.18
CA TYR A 131 -9.12 2.54 -11.30
C TYR A 131 -9.76 1.92 -10.07
N LEU A 132 -9.38 2.41 -8.89
CA LEU A 132 -9.77 1.90 -7.58
C LEU A 132 -10.32 3.04 -6.74
N THR A 133 -11.49 2.84 -6.13
CA THR A 133 -12.02 3.73 -5.09
C THR A 133 -12.39 2.92 -3.86
N GLY A 134 -12.12 3.48 -2.68
CA GLY A 134 -12.52 2.90 -1.40
C GLY A 134 -13.31 3.89 -0.58
N LYS A 135 -14.44 3.46 -0.04
CA LYS A 135 -15.30 4.25 0.83
C LYS A 135 -16.09 3.33 1.76
N ASP A 136 -16.17 3.72 3.02
CA ASP A 136 -16.84 2.95 4.06
C ASP A 136 -16.29 1.50 4.10
N GLU A 137 -17.10 0.49 3.84
CA GLU A 137 -16.71 -0.93 3.77
C GLU A 137 -16.59 -1.44 2.33
N GLU A 138 -16.59 -0.55 1.33
CA GLU A 138 -16.64 -0.94 -0.07
C GLU A 138 -15.40 -0.49 -0.85
N ILE A 139 -14.94 -1.37 -1.73
CA ILE A 139 -13.99 -1.06 -2.80
C ILE A 139 -14.69 -1.26 -4.14
N ASN A 140 -14.58 -0.26 -5.01
CA ASN A 140 -14.92 -0.40 -6.43
C ASN A 140 -13.62 -0.44 -7.22
N LEU A 141 -13.41 -1.51 -7.97
CA LEU A 141 -12.21 -1.74 -8.77
C LEU A 141 -12.61 -1.98 -10.22
N ILE A 142 -12.09 -1.16 -11.10
CA ILE A 142 -12.23 -1.29 -12.56
C ILE A 142 -10.85 -1.62 -13.11
N ILE A 143 -10.70 -2.75 -13.78
CA ILE A 143 -9.45 -3.21 -14.38
C ILE A 143 -9.64 -3.26 -15.89
N LYS A 144 -8.80 -2.53 -16.63
CA LYS A 144 -8.83 -2.57 -18.10
C LYS A 144 -8.34 -3.92 -18.59
N THR A 145 -9.10 -4.53 -19.49
CA THR A 145 -8.71 -5.77 -20.16
C THR A 145 -8.11 -5.47 -21.54
N THR A 146 -7.46 -6.46 -22.14
CA THR A 146 -6.96 -6.41 -23.51
C THR A 146 -7.50 -7.63 -24.23
N ASP A 147 -8.43 -7.40 -25.19
CA ASP A 147 -9.13 -8.49 -25.89
C ASP A 147 -9.75 -9.53 -24.92
N GLY A 148 -10.39 -9.05 -23.85
CA GLY A 148 -10.97 -9.91 -22.82
C GLY A 148 -9.96 -10.65 -21.95
N LYS A 149 -8.70 -10.21 -21.92
CA LYS A 149 -7.63 -10.83 -21.14
C LYS A 149 -7.07 -9.88 -20.10
N LEU A 150 -6.57 -10.45 -19.01
CA LEU A 150 -5.83 -9.77 -17.95
C LEU A 150 -4.39 -10.29 -17.87
N LYS A 151 -3.49 -9.46 -17.32
CA LYS A 151 -2.10 -9.80 -17.04
C LYS A 151 -1.99 -10.32 -15.61
N GLN A 152 -1.45 -11.51 -15.45
CA GLN A 152 -1.02 -12.04 -14.15
C GLN A 152 0.47 -11.79 -14.00
N TYR A 153 0.84 -10.88 -13.07
CA TYR A 153 2.23 -10.55 -12.79
C TYR A 153 2.86 -11.48 -11.75
N TYR A 154 4.15 -11.80 -11.94
CA TYR A 154 4.95 -12.60 -11.02
C TYR A 154 5.98 -11.74 -10.30
N ALA A 155 6.04 -11.84 -8.96
CA ALA A 155 6.96 -11.06 -8.13
C ALA A 155 8.44 -11.44 -8.35
N ASN A 156 8.71 -12.71 -8.62
CA ASN A 156 10.05 -13.28 -8.81
C ASN A 156 10.58 -13.13 -10.26
N TYR A 157 10.40 -11.95 -10.86
CA TYR A 157 10.75 -11.67 -12.25
C TYR A 157 12.18 -12.07 -12.65
N LYS A 158 13.11 -12.16 -11.69
CA LYS A 158 14.49 -12.58 -11.94
C LYS A 158 14.63 -14.03 -12.42
N ASP A 159 13.62 -14.87 -12.20
CA ASP A 159 13.60 -16.28 -12.55
C ASP A 159 12.99 -16.53 -13.94
N TYR A 160 12.62 -15.46 -14.65
CA TYR A 160 11.92 -15.54 -15.93
C TYR A 160 12.68 -14.87 -17.06
N TYR A 161 12.42 -15.36 -18.29
CA TYR A 161 12.65 -14.65 -19.55
C TYR A 161 11.33 -14.13 -20.10
N TYR A 162 11.35 -12.90 -20.60
CA TYR A 162 10.26 -12.32 -21.38
C TYR A 162 10.46 -12.65 -22.86
N LEU A 163 9.41 -13.11 -23.51
CA LEU A 163 9.33 -13.43 -24.94
C LEU A 163 8.58 -12.31 -25.66
N PRO A 164 9.28 -11.38 -26.35
CA PRO A 164 8.62 -10.21 -26.93
C PRO A 164 7.61 -10.51 -28.04
N GLU A 165 7.79 -11.61 -28.77
CA GLU A 165 6.92 -12.01 -29.88
C GLU A 165 5.60 -12.59 -29.38
N GLU A 166 5.60 -13.30 -28.24
CA GLU A 166 4.43 -13.89 -27.60
C GLU A 166 3.84 -13.00 -26.50
N ASP A 167 4.50 -11.90 -26.17
CA ASP A 167 4.15 -10.98 -25.10
C ASP A 167 3.83 -11.69 -23.76
N THR A 168 4.72 -12.61 -23.36
CA THR A 168 4.55 -13.43 -22.14
C THR A 168 5.90 -13.79 -21.53
N VAL A 169 5.89 -14.44 -20.37
CA VAL A 169 7.12 -14.92 -19.75
C VAL A 169 7.18 -16.44 -19.66
N ILE A 170 8.41 -16.96 -19.64
CA ILE A 170 8.72 -18.37 -19.41
C ILE A 170 9.77 -18.50 -18.32
N PRO A 171 9.68 -19.49 -17.40
CA PRO A 171 10.73 -19.76 -16.43
C PRO A 171 12.08 -19.99 -17.12
N LYS A 172 13.16 -19.49 -16.54
CA LYS A 172 14.52 -19.63 -17.10
C LYS A 172 14.92 -21.08 -17.28
N SER A 173 14.45 -21.98 -16.43
CA SER A 173 14.66 -23.42 -16.52
C SER A 173 14.14 -24.02 -17.84
N LEU A 174 13.02 -23.51 -18.35
CA LEU A 174 12.42 -23.96 -19.62
C LEU A 174 12.91 -23.12 -20.80
N GLY A 175 13.19 -21.83 -20.58
CA GLY A 175 13.60 -20.90 -21.62
C GLY A 175 15.07 -21.01 -22.05
N SER A 176 15.88 -21.92 -21.46
CA SER A 176 17.29 -22.08 -21.78
C SER A 176 17.55 -22.49 -23.24
N GLY A 177 16.62 -23.25 -23.84
CA GLY A 177 16.68 -23.69 -25.23
C GLY A 177 16.24 -22.66 -26.27
N ILE A 178 15.65 -21.54 -25.87
CA ILE A 178 15.18 -20.49 -26.77
C ILE A 178 16.40 -19.62 -27.21
N ASP A 179 16.50 -19.28 -28.50
CA ASP A 179 17.56 -18.40 -28.98
C ASP A 179 17.50 -17.04 -28.25
N ARG A 180 18.68 -16.51 -27.93
CA ARG A 180 18.84 -15.22 -27.25
C ARG A 180 18.18 -14.04 -27.96
N LYS A 181 17.95 -14.16 -29.28
CA LYS A 181 17.28 -13.14 -30.09
C LYS A 181 15.79 -12.99 -29.71
N HIS A 182 15.16 -14.09 -29.32
CA HIS A 182 13.71 -14.17 -29.04
C HIS A 182 13.38 -14.11 -27.55
N ARG A 183 14.39 -13.92 -26.66
CA ARG A 183 14.18 -13.79 -25.22
C ARG A 183 14.99 -12.65 -24.62
N LYS A 184 14.41 -11.99 -23.64
CA LYS A 184 15.04 -10.96 -22.81
C LYS A 184 14.92 -11.33 -21.33
N ALA A 185 15.80 -10.80 -20.47
CA ALA A 185 15.57 -10.91 -19.03
C ALA A 185 14.26 -10.21 -18.68
N ALA A 186 13.38 -10.88 -17.95
CA ALA A 186 12.14 -10.25 -17.49
C ALA A 186 12.43 -9.14 -16.48
N THR A 187 11.59 -8.13 -16.48
CA THR A 187 11.57 -7.01 -15.52
C THR A 187 10.27 -7.04 -14.73
N ARG A 188 10.13 -6.20 -13.73
CA ARG A 188 8.86 -6.08 -12.98
C ARG A 188 7.66 -5.77 -13.88
N ASN A 189 7.88 -5.01 -14.96
CA ASN A 189 6.82 -4.58 -15.87
C ASN A 189 6.55 -5.57 -17.00
N THR A 190 7.45 -6.52 -17.25
CA THR A 190 7.32 -7.51 -18.32
C THR A 190 7.17 -8.94 -17.80
N CYS A 191 7.15 -9.15 -16.48
CA CYS A 191 7.01 -10.49 -15.91
C CYS A 191 5.54 -10.84 -15.66
N TYR A 192 4.83 -11.17 -16.73
CA TYR A 192 3.42 -11.56 -16.69
C TYR A 192 3.10 -12.64 -17.71
N THR A 193 1.99 -13.33 -17.46
CA THR A 193 1.28 -14.16 -18.44
C THR A 193 -0.14 -13.59 -18.64
N TRP A 194 -0.76 -13.95 -19.77
CA TRP A 194 -2.13 -13.58 -20.06
C TRP A 194 -3.10 -14.67 -19.63
N PHE A 195 -4.25 -14.30 -19.11
CA PHE A 195 -5.38 -15.19 -18.90
C PHE A 195 -6.68 -14.53 -19.37
N THR A 196 -7.61 -15.35 -19.86
CA THR A 196 -8.90 -14.89 -20.36
C THR A 196 -9.87 -14.68 -19.21
N CYS A 197 -10.55 -13.53 -19.17
CA CYS A 197 -11.71 -13.30 -18.31
C CYS A 197 -12.87 -14.14 -18.86
N SER A 198 -13.27 -15.17 -18.16
CA SER A 198 -14.39 -16.02 -18.50
C SER A 198 -15.35 -16.10 -17.32
N ASP A 199 -16.59 -16.53 -17.57
CA ASP A 199 -17.57 -16.74 -16.51
C ASP A 199 -17.06 -17.72 -15.46
N ALA A 200 -16.29 -18.74 -15.89
CA ALA A 200 -15.66 -19.69 -14.99
C ALA A 200 -14.61 -19.03 -14.08
N PHE A 201 -13.84 -18.05 -14.60
CA PHE A 201 -12.89 -17.27 -13.81
C PHE A 201 -13.62 -16.36 -12.82
N LEU A 202 -14.67 -15.66 -13.27
CA LEU A 202 -15.48 -14.76 -12.43
C LEU A 202 -16.24 -15.48 -11.32
N SER A 203 -16.58 -16.74 -11.53
CA SER A 203 -17.31 -17.59 -10.57
C SER A 203 -16.39 -18.46 -9.71
N SER A 204 -15.06 -18.43 -9.95
CA SER A 204 -14.11 -19.19 -9.13
C SER A 204 -13.99 -18.57 -7.75
N PRO A 205 -14.11 -19.35 -6.66
CA PRO A 205 -13.81 -18.83 -5.33
C PRO A 205 -12.33 -18.41 -5.26
N VAL A 206 -12.08 -17.23 -4.68
CA VAL A 206 -10.75 -16.72 -4.40
C VAL A 206 -10.13 -17.48 -3.24
#